data_e8bfd91030b661fe06ea65a1288e8011
#
_entry.id   e8bfd91030b661fe06ea65a1288e8011
#
_cell.length_a   1.000
_cell.length_b   1.000
_cell.length_c   1.000
_cell.angle_alpha   90.00
_cell.angle_beta   90.00
_cell.angle_gamma   90.00
#
_symmetry.space_group_name_H-M   'P 1'
#
loop_
_entity.id
_entity.type
_entity.pdbx_description
1 polymer ?
#
loop_
_entity_poly.entity_id
_entity_poly.type
_entity_poly.pdbx_seq_one_letter_code
_entity_poly.pdbx_strand_id
1 'polypeptide(L)'
;EKTGAGMMDCKNALVENDGDITKATSWLRKKGIAKAEKKSSRVAAQGLVGLKKCEDFSLLVEVNSETDFVSKNTDFQNFVESILRVGSNRKLSLEELLKSNFSEKETVAEALQNLIAKIGENIVIRRILYLEANDNYSVFGSYIHNKINDNIGRMACVVKLSSNNNNNKEVIDIANKIAMHITASRPLALDEDSLNKTIIEKEKEIYISQLKSSGKPNDIIEKIVEGKIKKYLSDVTLVNQNWVLDPSITVRQVLNDFNNNNKTDLLITDFKLFILGEGIEIEEKSFSEEVASQVNNTT
;
A
#
# COMPACT_ATOMS: atom_id res chain seq x y z
N GLU A 1 -4.82 -6.40 32.21
CA GLU A 1 -3.93 -5.28 31.83
C GLU A 1 -2.59 -5.78 31.24
N LYS A 2 -1.91 -6.79 31.82
CA LYS A 2 -0.58 -7.27 31.36
C LYS A 2 -0.60 -7.96 29.98
N THR A 3 -1.71 -8.58 29.57
CA THR A 3 -1.80 -9.40 28.35
C THR A 3 -2.76 -8.85 27.30
N GLY A 4 -3.57 -7.84 27.62
CA GLY A 4 -4.62 -7.35 26.74
C GLY A 4 -5.71 -8.36 26.37
N ALA A 5 -5.65 -9.59 26.94
CA ALA A 5 -6.63 -10.64 26.68
C ALA A 5 -7.99 -10.31 27.33
N GLY A 6 -9.08 -10.82 26.74
CA GLY A 6 -10.43 -10.66 27.27
C GLY A 6 -10.58 -11.22 28.69
N MET A 7 -11.47 -10.65 29.48
CA MET A 7 -11.66 -11.00 30.90
C MET A 7 -11.93 -12.50 31.11
N MET A 8 -12.72 -13.13 30.24
CA MET A 8 -13.04 -14.56 30.31
C MET A 8 -11.82 -15.43 29.98
N ASP A 9 -10.99 -15.03 28.99
CA ASP A 9 -9.77 -15.75 28.67
C ASP A 9 -8.75 -15.63 29.83
N CYS A 10 -8.65 -14.48 30.48
CA CYS A 10 -7.82 -14.28 31.67
C CYS A 10 -8.28 -15.15 32.86
N LYS A 11 -9.61 -15.18 33.12
CA LYS A 11 -10.19 -16.05 34.16
C LYS A 11 -9.88 -17.51 33.87
N ASN A 12 -10.14 -18.00 32.68
CA ASN A 12 -9.86 -19.39 32.30
C ASN A 12 -8.39 -19.74 32.41
N ALA A 13 -7.51 -18.83 31.98
CA ALA A 13 -6.05 -19.03 32.09
C ALA A 13 -5.59 -19.17 33.57
N LEU A 14 -6.15 -18.36 34.46
CA LEU A 14 -5.82 -18.46 35.90
C LEU A 14 -6.37 -19.74 36.52
N VAL A 15 -7.58 -20.15 36.17
CA VAL A 15 -8.19 -21.41 36.64
C VAL A 15 -7.36 -22.60 36.16
N GLU A 16 -7.02 -22.66 34.89
CA GLU A 16 -6.22 -23.76 34.29
C GLU A 16 -4.76 -23.82 34.79
N ASN A 17 -4.29 -22.78 35.46
CA ASN A 17 -2.91 -22.70 35.97
C ASN A 17 -2.86 -22.41 37.48
N ASP A 18 -3.88 -22.84 38.24
CA ASP A 18 -3.95 -22.74 39.68
C ASP A 18 -3.62 -21.37 40.27
N GLY A 19 -4.01 -20.30 39.55
CA GLY A 19 -3.76 -18.91 39.95
C GLY A 19 -2.34 -18.41 39.67
N ASP A 20 -1.45 -19.23 39.11
CA ASP A 20 -0.11 -18.81 38.71
C ASP A 20 -0.13 -17.85 37.54
N ILE A 21 0.16 -16.57 37.78
CA ILE A 21 0.11 -15.49 36.80
C ILE A 21 1.10 -15.73 35.65
N THR A 22 2.28 -16.27 35.93
CA THR A 22 3.34 -16.50 34.93
C THR A 22 2.93 -17.62 33.98
N LYS A 23 2.44 -18.73 34.51
CA LYS A 23 1.91 -19.85 33.71
C LYS A 23 0.67 -19.44 32.94
N ALA A 24 -0.26 -18.71 33.55
CA ALA A 24 -1.46 -18.19 32.90
C ALA A 24 -1.13 -17.25 31.73
N THR A 25 -0.12 -16.39 31.88
CA THR A 25 0.36 -15.52 30.80
C THR A 25 0.93 -16.34 29.64
N SER A 26 1.76 -17.35 29.92
CA SER A 26 2.30 -18.26 28.91
C SER A 26 1.20 -19.08 28.21
N TRP A 27 0.20 -19.52 28.94
CA TRP A 27 -0.97 -20.23 28.42
C TRP A 27 -1.80 -19.33 27.47
N LEU A 28 -2.06 -18.06 27.87
CA LEU A 28 -2.75 -17.08 27.04
C LEU A 28 -1.99 -16.79 25.74
N ARG A 29 -0.66 -16.69 25.80
CA ARG A 29 0.17 -16.50 24.61
C ARG A 29 0.05 -17.68 23.64
N LYS A 30 0.16 -18.93 24.13
CA LYS A 30 -0.02 -20.14 23.31
C LYS A 30 -1.43 -20.20 22.68
N LYS A 31 -2.46 -19.87 23.46
CA LYS A 31 -3.85 -19.82 22.97
C LYS A 31 -4.07 -18.72 21.94
N GLY A 32 -3.41 -17.57 22.09
CA GLY A 32 -3.42 -16.47 21.14
C GLY A 32 -2.81 -16.86 19.80
N ILE A 33 -1.66 -17.55 19.81
CA ILE A 33 -1.02 -18.11 18.61
C ILE A 33 -1.96 -19.06 17.87
N ALA A 34 -2.55 -20.02 18.56
CA ALA A 34 -3.49 -20.98 17.97
C ALA A 34 -4.76 -20.31 17.39
N LYS A 35 -5.24 -19.24 18.03
CA LYS A 35 -6.34 -18.43 17.50
C LYS A 35 -5.95 -17.66 16.24
N ALA A 36 -4.74 -17.10 16.20
CA ALA A 36 -4.21 -16.39 15.05
C ALA A 36 -4.02 -17.33 13.84
N GLU A 37 -3.45 -18.51 14.06
CA GLU A 37 -3.28 -19.55 13.04
C GLU A 37 -4.61 -19.98 12.41
N LYS A 38 -5.66 -20.18 13.21
CA LYS A 38 -7.01 -20.53 12.70
C LYS A 38 -7.63 -19.43 11.83
N LYS A 39 -7.17 -18.19 11.95
CA LYS A 39 -7.69 -17.04 11.18
C LYS A 39 -6.87 -16.72 9.95
N SER A 40 -5.65 -17.23 9.86
CA SER A 40 -4.70 -16.89 8.78
C SER A 40 -5.20 -17.21 7.36
N SER A 41 -6.16 -18.14 7.22
CA SER A 41 -6.79 -18.48 5.94
C SER A 41 -7.90 -17.53 5.50
N ARG A 42 -8.33 -16.60 6.38
CA ARG A 42 -9.41 -15.66 6.04
C ARG A 42 -8.86 -14.52 5.21
N VAL A 43 -9.62 -14.10 4.19
CA VAL A 43 -9.23 -12.99 3.32
C VAL A 43 -9.18 -11.68 4.10
N ALA A 44 -8.06 -11.00 4.03
CA ALA A 44 -7.82 -9.70 4.67
C ALA A 44 -7.49 -8.68 3.57
N ALA A 45 -8.48 -7.91 3.13
CA ALA A 45 -8.34 -6.93 2.04
C ALA A 45 -8.61 -5.49 2.48
N GLN A 46 -9.12 -5.29 3.70
CA GLN A 46 -9.27 -3.99 4.34
C GLN A 46 -8.01 -3.66 5.17
N GLY A 47 -8.00 -2.58 5.92
CA GLY A 47 -6.88 -2.19 6.77
C GLY A 47 -6.33 -0.80 6.48
N LEU A 48 -5.00 -0.63 6.53
CA LEU A 48 -4.32 0.65 6.32
C LEU A 48 -3.00 0.51 5.55
N VAL A 49 -2.68 1.56 4.84
CA VAL A 49 -1.36 1.80 4.24
C VAL A 49 -0.64 2.86 5.06
N GLY A 50 0.62 2.61 5.39
CA GLY A 50 1.49 3.54 6.07
C GLY A 50 2.61 4.05 5.18
N LEU A 51 3.03 5.30 5.39
CA LEU A 51 4.14 5.93 4.71
C LEU A 51 4.99 6.70 5.71
N LYS A 52 6.31 6.57 5.61
CA LYS A 52 7.26 7.39 6.37
C LYS A 52 8.42 7.79 5.49
N LYS A 53 8.68 9.10 5.47
CA LYS A 53 9.90 9.65 4.83
C LYS A 53 11.04 9.64 5.84
N CYS A 54 12.19 9.13 5.41
CA CYS A 54 13.47 9.19 6.09
C CYS A 54 14.45 10.02 5.23
N GLU A 55 15.64 10.23 5.71
CA GLU A 55 16.65 11.01 5.00
C GLU A 55 17.08 10.34 3.69
N ASP A 56 17.45 9.06 3.76
CA ASP A 56 18.00 8.29 2.63
C ASP A 56 16.98 7.42 1.89
N PHE A 57 15.75 7.33 2.38
CA PHE A 57 14.70 6.52 1.77
C PHE A 57 13.30 6.94 2.24
N SER A 58 12.31 6.49 1.51
CA SER A 58 10.91 6.51 1.96
C SER A 58 10.39 5.09 2.10
N LEU A 59 9.60 4.84 3.14
CA LEU A 59 9.04 3.55 3.49
C LEU A 59 7.54 3.53 3.26
N LEU A 60 7.05 2.50 2.57
CA LEU A 60 5.64 2.15 2.42
C LEU A 60 5.36 0.79 3.07
N VAL A 61 4.28 0.68 3.80
CA VAL A 61 3.82 -0.56 4.44
C VAL A 61 2.32 -0.73 4.20
N GLU A 62 1.88 -1.94 3.90
CA GLU A 62 0.46 -2.29 3.87
C GLU A 62 0.16 -3.33 4.95
N VAL A 63 -0.79 -3.02 5.83
CA VAL A 63 -1.29 -3.92 6.87
C VAL A 63 -2.77 -4.13 6.66
N ASN A 64 -3.14 -5.37 6.36
CA ASN A 64 -4.51 -5.75 6.03
C ASN A 64 -5.26 -6.35 7.22
N SER A 65 -6.58 -6.18 7.22
CA SER A 65 -7.57 -6.78 8.13
C SER A 65 -8.76 -7.33 7.35
N GLU A 66 -9.63 -8.11 8.01
CA GLU A 66 -10.82 -8.66 7.36
C GLU A 66 -11.85 -7.55 7.07
N THR A 67 -12.09 -6.64 8.02
CA THR A 67 -13.10 -5.57 7.92
C THR A 67 -12.49 -4.17 7.99
N ASP A 68 -13.24 -3.18 7.51
CA ASP A 68 -12.85 -1.76 7.58
C ASP A 68 -13.02 -1.17 9.00
N PHE A 69 -13.79 -1.81 9.88
CA PHE A 69 -13.94 -1.39 11.28
C PHE A 69 -12.60 -1.41 12.02
N VAL A 70 -11.73 -2.38 11.71
CA VAL A 70 -10.39 -2.50 12.31
C VAL A 70 -9.53 -1.28 11.99
N SER A 71 -9.69 -0.66 10.83
CA SER A 71 -8.94 0.56 10.46
C SER A 71 -9.21 1.75 11.42
N LYS A 72 -10.37 1.74 12.11
CA LYS A 72 -10.75 2.75 13.12
C LYS A 72 -10.29 2.40 14.53
N ASN A 73 -9.80 1.18 14.74
CA ASN A 73 -9.32 0.72 16.04
C ASN A 73 -7.96 1.32 16.36
N THR A 74 -7.84 1.95 17.54
CA THR A 74 -6.62 2.63 17.97
C THR A 74 -5.42 1.68 18.13
N ASP A 75 -5.64 0.45 18.60
CA ASP A 75 -4.55 -0.53 18.74
C ASP A 75 -3.98 -0.94 17.38
N PHE A 76 -4.85 -1.08 16.37
CA PHE A 76 -4.44 -1.36 15.00
C PHE A 76 -3.66 -0.19 14.40
N GLN A 77 -4.15 1.03 14.56
CA GLN A 77 -3.45 2.24 14.09
C GLN A 77 -2.08 2.38 14.73
N ASN A 78 -1.99 2.20 16.06
CA ASN A 78 -0.73 2.23 16.81
C ASN A 78 0.24 1.13 16.37
N PHE A 79 -0.30 -0.04 16.00
CA PHE A 79 0.51 -1.13 15.45
C PHE A 79 1.12 -0.72 14.10
N VAL A 80 0.34 -0.19 13.16
CA VAL A 80 0.84 0.28 11.86
C VAL A 80 1.91 1.36 12.03
N GLU A 81 1.68 2.33 12.91
CA GLU A 81 2.66 3.38 13.26
C GLU A 81 3.97 2.78 13.83
N SER A 82 3.84 1.77 14.67
CA SER A 82 5.01 1.10 15.25
C SER A 82 5.79 0.31 14.20
N ILE A 83 5.11 -0.32 13.23
CA ILE A 83 5.75 -0.97 12.09
C ILE A 83 6.53 0.05 11.26
N LEU A 84 5.95 1.23 10.98
CA LEU A 84 6.67 2.31 10.30
C LEU A 84 7.91 2.75 11.09
N ARG A 85 7.81 2.86 12.42
CA ARG A 85 8.95 3.20 13.28
C ARG A 85 10.04 2.14 13.24
N VAL A 86 9.70 0.85 13.34
CA VAL A 86 10.67 -0.25 13.26
C VAL A 86 11.35 -0.28 11.90
N GLY A 87 10.55 -0.22 10.81
CA GLY A 87 11.07 -0.24 9.44
C GLY A 87 11.86 1.02 9.04
N SER A 88 11.69 2.14 9.76
CA SER A 88 12.45 3.37 9.46
C SER A 88 13.86 3.41 10.07
N ASN A 89 14.21 2.50 10.97
CA ASN A 89 15.54 2.45 11.57
C ASN A 89 16.58 1.87 10.61
N ARG A 90 16.18 0.95 9.75
CA ARG A 90 16.99 0.34 8.70
C ARG A 90 16.09 -0.32 7.68
N LYS A 91 16.58 -0.51 6.46
CA LYS A 91 15.86 -1.24 5.42
C LYS A 91 15.81 -2.73 5.79
N LEU A 92 14.61 -3.29 5.74
CA LEU A 92 14.31 -4.67 6.15
C LEU A 92 13.46 -5.35 5.06
N SER A 93 13.73 -6.60 4.79
CA SER A 93 12.74 -7.47 4.16
C SER A 93 11.55 -7.69 5.10
N LEU A 94 10.43 -8.17 4.58
CA LEU A 94 9.26 -8.51 5.41
C LEU A 94 9.62 -9.55 6.49
N GLU A 95 10.44 -10.54 6.12
CA GLU A 95 10.89 -11.58 7.05
C GLU A 95 11.75 -11.01 8.20
N GLU A 96 12.69 -10.11 7.87
CA GLU A 96 13.53 -9.44 8.86
C GLU A 96 12.70 -8.50 9.76
N LEU A 97 11.70 -7.80 9.18
CA LEU A 97 10.78 -6.95 9.92
C LEU A 97 10.03 -7.77 10.98
N LEU A 98 9.48 -8.93 10.61
CA LEU A 98 8.75 -9.81 11.52
C LEU A 98 9.61 -10.30 12.69
N LYS A 99 10.91 -10.51 12.46
CA LYS A 99 11.90 -10.92 13.48
C LYS A 99 12.45 -9.75 14.31
N SER A 100 12.22 -8.51 13.88
CA SER A 100 12.74 -7.33 14.56
C SER A 100 12.02 -7.08 15.88
N ASN A 101 12.68 -6.39 16.80
CA ASN A 101 12.09 -5.99 18.07
C ASN A 101 11.00 -4.94 17.86
N PHE A 102 9.78 -5.27 18.24
CA PHE A 102 8.65 -4.33 18.32
C PHE A 102 8.77 -3.48 19.60
N SER A 103 9.16 -4.14 20.68
CA SER A 103 9.49 -3.56 21.98
C SER A 103 10.66 -4.32 22.64
N GLU A 104 11.07 -3.94 23.85
CA GLU A 104 12.07 -4.68 24.61
C GLU A 104 11.68 -6.15 24.91
N LYS A 105 10.38 -6.49 24.83
CA LYS A 105 9.84 -7.76 25.32
C LYS A 105 9.25 -8.63 24.21
N GLU A 106 9.08 -8.11 23.02
CA GLU A 106 8.40 -8.84 21.95
C GLU A 106 8.90 -8.42 20.55
N THR A 107 8.85 -9.35 19.62
CA THR A 107 9.09 -9.14 18.20
C THR A 107 7.85 -8.61 17.49
N VAL A 108 8.01 -8.11 16.27
CA VAL A 108 6.88 -7.70 15.41
C VAL A 108 5.91 -8.86 15.18
N ALA A 109 6.41 -10.07 14.95
CA ALA A 109 5.55 -11.25 14.77
C ALA A 109 4.71 -11.56 16.03
N GLU A 110 5.30 -11.44 17.21
CA GLU A 110 4.60 -11.66 18.49
C GLU A 110 3.56 -10.55 18.74
N ALA A 111 3.90 -9.29 18.47
CA ALA A 111 2.98 -8.17 18.59
C ALA A 111 1.78 -8.31 17.63
N LEU A 112 2.02 -8.78 16.39
CA LEU A 112 0.97 -9.08 15.42
C LEU A 112 0.03 -10.17 15.92
N GLN A 113 0.55 -11.28 16.46
CA GLN A 113 -0.25 -12.36 17.03
C GLN A 113 -1.10 -11.89 18.23
N ASN A 114 -0.51 -11.06 19.09
CA ASN A 114 -1.24 -10.46 20.21
C ASN A 114 -2.36 -9.54 19.72
N LEU A 115 -2.13 -8.75 18.68
CA LEU A 115 -3.14 -7.90 18.08
C LEU A 115 -4.30 -8.71 17.46
N ILE A 116 -3.99 -9.78 16.70
CA ILE A 116 -4.99 -10.70 16.14
C ILE A 116 -5.85 -11.33 17.25
N ALA A 117 -5.20 -11.76 18.36
CA ALA A 117 -5.91 -12.32 19.49
C ALA A 117 -6.84 -11.32 20.18
N LYS A 118 -6.43 -10.05 20.26
CA LYS A 118 -7.19 -8.95 20.87
C LYS A 118 -8.36 -8.49 20.02
N ILE A 119 -8.12 -8.22 18.74
CA ILE A 119 -9.12 -7.70 17.80
C ILE A 119 -10.08 -8.81 17.35
N GLY A 120 -9.56 -10.03 17.17
CA GLY A 120 -10.38 -11.15 16.77
C GLY A 120 -10.55 -11.33 15.26
N GLU A 121 -9.79 -10.61 14.44
CA GLU A 121 -9.74 -10.73 12.99
C GLU A 121 -8.36 -11.19 12.49
N ASN A 122 -8.30 -11.72 11.27
CA ASN A 122 -7.03 -11.93 10.58
C ASN A 122 -6.40 -10.57 10.26
N ILE A 123 -5.13 -10.40 10.65
CA ILE A 123 -4.34 -9.20 10.36
C ILE A 123 -3.02 -9.65 9.76
N VAL A 124 -2.63 -9.03 8.65
CA VAL A 124 -1.44 -9.40 7.88
C VAL A 124 -0.61 -8.16 7.54
N ILE A 125 0.67 -8.16 7.86
CA ILE A 125 1.62 -7.22 7.25
C ILE A 125 1.88 -7.76 5.84
N ARG A 126 1.19 -7.21 4.84
CA ARG A 126 1.16 -7.78 3.49
C ARG A 126 2.42 -7.51 2.71
N ARG A 127 2.85 -6.27 2.72
CA ARG A 127 4.03 -5.83 1.96
C ARG A 127 4.69 -4.63 2.61
N ILE A 128 6.00 -4.55 2.41
CA ILE A 128 6.85 -3.43 2.78
C ILE A 128 7.71 -3.07 1.58
N LEU A 129 7.95 -1.79 1.35
CA LEU A 129 8.76 -1.31 0.25
C LEU A 129 9.54 -0.09 0.66
N TYR A 130 10.79 -0.01 0.22
CA TYR A 130 11.66 1.13 0.38
C TYR A 130 11.95 1.75 -0.99
N LEU A 131 11.69 3.05 -1.11
CA LEU A 131 12.17 3.85 -2.23
C LEU A 131 13.40 4.61 -1.76
N GLU A 132 14.55 4.24 -2.33
CA GLU A 132 15.86 4.73 -1.86
C GLU A 132 16.30 5.99 -2.59
N ALA A 133 17.00 6.88 -1.87
CA ALA A 133 17.80 7.91 -2.48
C ALA A 133 19.04 7.26 -3.12
N ASN A 134 19.31 7.57 -4.39
CA ASN A 134 20.48 7.03 -5.09
C ASN A 134 21.72 7.93 -4.91
N ASP A 135 21.48 9.19 -4.52
CA ASP A 135 22.48 10.24 -4.38
C ASP A 135 21.97 11.40 -3.51
N ASN A 136 22.80 12.39 -3.27
CA ASN A 136 22.46 13.59 -2.51
C ASN A 136 21.52 14.56 -3.24
N TYR A 137 21.14 14.26 -4.48
CA TYR A 137 20.21 15.05 -5.29
C TYR A 137 18.77 14.54 -5.23
N SER A 138 18.55 13.44 -4.53
CA SER A 138 17.22 12.82 -4.42
C SER A 138 16.30 13.64 -3.50
N VAL A 139 15.09 13.91 -3.98
CA VAL A 139 13.99 14.56 -3.24
C VAL A 139 12.79 13.65 -3.22
N PHE A 140 12.18 13.48 -2.06
CA PHE A 140 10.95 12.69 -1.92
C PHE A 140 9.72 13.57 -1.75
N GLY A 141 8.78 13.45 -2.71
CA GLY A 141 7.40 13.89 -2.53
C GLY A 141 6.54 12.76 -2.01
N SER A 142 5.51 13.09 -1.26
CA SER A 142 4.59 12.09 -0.71
C SER A 142 3.15 12.60 -0.62
N TYR A 143 2.22 11.65 -0.74
CA TYR A 143 0.80 11.93 -0.55
C TYR A 143 0.09 10.72 0.04
N ILE A 144 -0.78 10.97 1.01
CA ILE A 144 -1.65 9.95 1.59
C ILE A 144 -3.10 10.36 1.37
N HIS A 145 -3.89 9.47 0.79
CA HIS A 145 -5.31 9.68 0.54
C HIS A 145 -6.16 8.94 1.58
N ASN A 146 -7.31 9.53 1.92
CA ASN A 146 -8.18 9.06 3.00
C ASN A 146 -7.40 8.86 4.30
N LYS A 147 -6.71 9.93 4.72
CA LYS A 147 -5.88 9.97 5.92
C LYS A 147 -6.65 9.61 7.19
N ILE A 148 -6.01 8.81 8.03
CA ILE A 148 -6.34 8.70 9.45
C ILE A 148 -5.49 9.72 10.22
N ASN A 149 -4.19 9.81 9.87
CA ASN A 149 -3.25 10.81 10.36
C ASN A 149 -2.19 11.08 9.27
N ASP A 150 -1.11 11.79 9.62
CA ASP A 150 -0.08 12.20 8.65
C ASP A 150 0.74 11.04 8.06
N ASN A 151 0.73 9.87 8.68
CA ASN A 151 1.54 8.71 8.27
C ASN A 151 0.70 7.55 7.72
N ILE A 152 -0.61 7.48 8.00
CA ILE A 152 -1.45 6.33 7.63
C ILE A 152 -2.76 6.76 6.96
N GLY A 153 -3.20 5.94 6.01
CA GLY A 153 -4.44 6.14 5.25
C GLY A 153 -4.81 4.91 4.44
N ARG A 154 -5.62 5.09 3.38
CA ARG A 154 -6.04 3.98 2.51
C ARG A 154 -5.21 3.86 1.23
N MET A 155 -4.54 4.94 0.84
CA MET A 155 -3.60 4.94 -0.29
C MET A 155 -2.42 5.82 0.08
N ALA A 156 -1.24 5.42 -0.30
CA ALA A 156 -0.03 6.20 -0.09
C ALA A 156 0.88 6.14 -1.31
N CYS A 157 1.35 7.30 -1.72
CA CYS A 157 2.30 7.46 -2.82
C CYS A 157 3.56 8.14 -2.31
N VAL A 158 4.69 7.65 -2.77
CA VAL A 158 5.96 8.35 -2.71
C VAL A 158 6.51 8.49 -4.12
N VAL A 159 7.00 9.66 -4.47
CA VAL A 159 7.70 9.95 -5.72
C VAL A 159 9.10 10.41 -5.39
N LYS A 160 10.07 9.92 -6.15
CA LYS A 160 11.46 10.34 -6.10
C LYS A 160 11.78 11.22 -7.31
N LEU A 161 12.31 12.39 -7.01
CA LEU A 161 12.83 13.31 -8.01
C LEU A 161 14.33 13.49 -7.81
N SER A 162 15.03 13.80 -8.88
CA SER A 162 16.40 14.28 -8.84
C SER A 162 16.41 15.79 -9.06
N SER A 163 17.15 16.53 -8.24
CA SER A 163 17.28 17.99 -8.34
C SER A 163 18.62 18.47 -7.79
N ASN A 164 19.28 19.37 -8.48
CA ASN A 164 20.48 20.07 -7.98
C ASN A 164 20.15 21.06 -6.82
N ASN A 165 18.86 21.27 -6.50
CA ASN A 165 18.38 22.15 -5.44
C ASN A 165 17.35 21.43 -4.56
N ASN A 166 17.79 20.40 -3.84
CA ASN A 166 16.94 19.45 -3.13
C ASN A 166 16.27 19.98 -1.84
N ASN A 167 16.79 21.06 -1.24
CA ASN A 167 16.27 21.63 0.00
C ASN A 167 15.29 22.80 -0.21
N ASN A 168 14.95 23.11 -1.47
CA ASN A 168 13.99 24.16 -1.77
C ASN A 168 12.55 23.72 -1.44
N LYS A 169 11.85 24.53 -0.66
CA LYS A 169 10.42 24.30 -0.30
C LYS A 169 9.52 24.13 -1.53
N GLU A 170 9.80 24.89 -2.60
CA GLU A 170 9.02 24.80 -3.85
C GLU A 170 9.23 23.45 -4.55
N VAL A 171 10.44 22.89 -4.50
CA VAL A 171 10.74 21.55 -5.03
C VAL A 171 10.00 20.47 -4.24
N ILE A 172 9.93 20.59 -2.92
CA ILE A 172 9.19 19.66 -2.07
C ILE A 172 7.67 19.78 -2.34
N ASP A 173 7.16 20.99 -2.54
CA ASP A 173 5.75 21.23 -2.80
C ASP A 173 5.31 20.64 -4.14
N ILE A 174 6.06 20.86 -5.24
CA ILE A 174 5.76 20.26 -6.52
C ILE A 174 5.90 18.72 -6.47
N ALA A 175 6.86 18.18 -5.74
CA ALA A 175 7.00 16.74 -5.53
C ALA A 175 5.76 16.13 -4.83
N ASN A 176 5.24 16.80 -3.79
CA ASN A 176 4.02 16.36 -3.11
C ASN A 176 2.79 16.45 -4.03
N LYS A 177 2.68 17.47 -4.88
CA LYS A 177 1.61 17.59 -5.88
C LYS A 177 1.69 16.49 -6.93
N ILE A 178 2.89 16.10 -7.36
CA ILE A 178 3.09 14.95 -8.25
C ILE A 178 2.66 13.65 -7.57
N ALA A 179 3.01 13.43 -6.31
CA ALA A 179 2.56 12.26 -5.56
C ALA A 179 1.02 12.21 -5.43
N MET A 180 0.37 13.37 -5.26
CA MET A 180 -1.08 13.49 -5.26
C MET A 180 -1.67 13.13 -6.64
N HIS A 181 -1.08 13.63 -7.73
CA HIS A 181 -1.47 13.29 -9.10
C HIS A 181 -1.36 11.78 -9.35
N ILE A 182 -0.23 11.15 -8.98
CA ILE A 182 -0.02 9.70 -9.11
C ILE A 182 -1.11 8.92 -8.37
N THR A 183 -1.48 9.36 -7.18
CA THR A 183 -2.53 8.70 -6.39
C THR A 183 -3.91 8.80 -7.05
N ALA A 184 -4.21 9.92 -7.70
CA ALA A 184 -5.47 10.14 -8.40
C ALA A 184 -5.53 9.43 -9.76
N SER A 185 -4.46 9.52 -10.56
CA SER A 185 -4.41 9.08 -11.96
C SER A 185 -3.85 7.67 -12.15
N ARG A 186 -3.20 7.09 -11.13
CA ARG A 186 -2.69 5.70 -11.07
C ARG A 186 -1.90 5.29 -12.32
N PRO A 187 -0.83 5.99 -12.69
CA PRO A 187 -0.01 5.61 -13.82
C PRO A 187 0.63 4.23 -13.59
N LEU A 188 0.78 3.45 -14.66
CA LEU A 188 1.42 2.13 -14.61
C LEU A 188 2.95 2.24 -14.71
N ALA A 189 3.46 3.30 -15.33
CA ALA A 189 4.89 3.53 -15.54
C ALA A 189 5.20 5.02 -15.53
N LEU A 190 6.49 5.36 -15.40
CA LEU A 190 6.97 6.73 -15.47
C LEU A 190 6.77 7.32 -16.87
N ASP A 191 7.20 6.57 -17.87
CA ASP A 191 7.18 6.91 -19.30
C ASP A 191 6.98 5.65 -20.16
N GLU A 192 7.03 5.82 -21.49
CA GLU A 192 6.85 4.73 -22.44
C GLU A 192 7.98 3.70 -22.37
N ASP A 193 9.21 4.14 -22.08
CA ASP A 193 10.40 3.27 -22.03
C ASP A 193 10.39 2.37 -20.79
N SER A 194 9.82 2.86 -19.70
CA SER A 194 9.69 2.13 -18.43
C SER A 194 8.48 1.20 -18.38
N LEU A 195 7.54 1.32 -19.35
CA LEU A 195 6.37 0.44 -19.43
C LEU A 195 6.75 -0.93 -19.98
N ASN A 196 6.26 -2.00 -19.34
CA ASN A 196 6.51 -3.36 -19.79
C ASN A 196 5.93 -3.59 -21.21
N LYS A 197 6.78 -3.91 -22.17
CA LYS A 197 6.41 -4.13 -23.58
C LYS A 197 5.32 -5.18 -23.76
N THR A 198 5.26 -6.20 -22.91
CA THR A 198 4.22 -7.23 -22.97
C THR A 198 2.82 -6.67 -22.68
N ILE A 199 2.72 -5.59 -21.90
CA ILE A 199 1.43 -4.90 -21.65
C ILE A 199 0.98 -4.20 -22.94
N ILE A 200 1.90 -3.51 -23.61
CA ILE A 200 1.63 -2.81 -24.87
C ILE A 200 1.20 -3.80 -25.97
N GLU A 201 1.90 -4.94 -26.07
CA GLU A 201 1.59 -5.99 -27.05
C GLU A 201 0.20 -6.59 -26.81
N LYS A 202 -0.14 -6.92 -25.59
CA LYS A 202 -1.48 -7.43 -25.23
C LYS A 202 -2.57 -6.42 -25.56
N GLU A 203 -2.38 -5.14 -25.25
CA GLU A 203 -3.35 -4.09 -25.54
C GLU A 203 -3.53 -3.92 -27.05
N LYS A 204 -2.42 -3.99 -27.81
CA LYS A 204 -2.45 -3.98 -29.28
C LYS A 204 -3.24 -5.15 -29.85
N GLU A 205 -3.04 -6.36 -29.34
CA GLU A 205 -3.79 -7.57 -29.76
C GLU A 205 -5.30 -7.41 -29.48
N ILE A 206 -5.66 -6.86 -28.32
CA ILE A 206 -7.07 -6.59 -27.98
C ILE A 206 -7.69 -5.60 -28.98
N TYR A 207 -7.03 -4.49 -29.30
CA TYR A 207 -7.55 -3.52 -30.27
C TYR A 207 -7.66 -4.09 -31.66
N ILE A 208 -6.69 -4.90 -32.12
CA ILE A 208 -6.75 -5.60 -33.41
C ILE A 208 -7.94 -6.54 -33.43
N SER A 209 -8.14 -7.33 -32.40
CA SER A 209 -9.26 -8.28 -32.28
C SER A 209 -10.62 -7.58 -32.36
N GLN A 210 -10.77 -6.47 -31.63
CA GLN A 210 -11.99 -5.65 -31.66
C GLN A 210 -12.29 -5.05 -33.05
N LEU A 211 -11.26 -4.68 -33.81
CA LEU A 211 -11.42 -4.04 -35.09
C LEU A 211 -11.57 -5.01 -36.25
N LYS A 212 -11.07 -6.25 -36.17
CA LYS A 212 -11.25 -7.28 -37.17
C LYS A 212 -12.72 -7.57 -37.50
N SER A 213 -13.61 -7.49 -36.50
CA SER A 213 -15.06 -7.67 -36.69
C SER A 213 -15.74 -6.49 -37.41
N SER A 214 -15.04 -5.35 -37.61
CA SER A 214 -15.61 -4.13 -38.18
C SER A 214 -15.63 -4.11 -39.71
N GLY A 215 -15.06 -5.12 -40.41
CA GLY A 215 -15.02 -5.20 -41.86
C GLY A 215 -14.11 -4.17 -42.54
N LYS A 216 -13.27 -3.46 -41.79
CA LYS A 216 -12.34 -2.45 -42.34
C LYS A 216 -11.10 -3.11 -42.97
N PRO A 217 -10.49 -2.50 -43.98
CA PRO A 217 -9.21 -2.93 -44.54
C PRO A 217 -8.10 -2.92 -43.48
N ASN A 218 -7.13 -3.87 -43.63
CA ASN A 218 -6.07 -4.04 -42.63
C ASN A 218 -5.20 -2.79 -42.40
N ASP A 219 -4.89 -2.05 -43.46
CA ASP A 219 -4.11 -0.82 -43.41
C ASP A 219 -4.83 0.30 -42.62
N ILE A 220 -6.16 0.32 -42.65
CA ILE A 220 -6.98 1.24 -41.87
C ILE A 220 -7.01 0.76 -40.38
N ILE A 221 -7.12 -0.56 -40.14
CA ILE A 221 -7.07 -1.14 -38.79
C ILE A 221 -5.75 -0.80 -38.15
N GLU A 222 -4.62 -0.97 -38.84
CA GLU A 222 -3.29 -0.66 -38.28
C GLU A 222 -3.16 0.79 -37.83
N LYS A 223 -3.59 1.75 -38.66
CA LYS A 223 -3.57 3.18 -38.29
C LYS A 223 -4.47 3.51 -37.10
N ILE A 224 -5.64 2.88 -36.99
CA ILE A 224 -6.54 3.07 -35.86
C ILE A 224 -5.90 2.48 -34.57
N VAL A 225 -5.29 1.30 -34.68
CA VAL A 225 -4.60 0.66 -33.56
C VAL A 225 -3.44 1.50 -33.07
N GLU A 226 -2.62 2.03 -33.97
CA GLU A 226 -1.51 2.93 -33.64
C GLU A 226 -1.99 4.18 -32.87
N GLY A 227 -3.05 4.82 -33.35
CA GLY A 227 -3.68 5.95 -32.66
C GLY A 227 -4.24 5.58 -31.27
N LYS A 228 -4.85 4.39 -31.14
CA LYS A 228 -5.36 3.88 -29.86
C LYS A 228 -4.21 3.57 -28.86
N ILE A 229 -3.14 2.96 -29.33
CA ILE A 229 -1.95 2.67 -28.51
C ILE A 229 -1.30 3.98 -28.05
N LYS A 230 -1.17 4.98 -28.91
CA LYS A 230 -0.65 6.29 -28.51
C LYS A 230 -1.51 6.93 -27.42
N LYS A 231 -2.83 6.85 -27.54
CA LYS A 231 -3.73 7.33 -26.49
C LYS A 231 -3.58 6.53 -25.21
N TYR A 232 -3.55 5.20 -25.29
CA TYR A 232 -3.33 4.32 -24.14
C TYR A 232 -2.04 4.68 -23.40
N LEU A 233 -0.93 4.83 -24.12
CA LEU A 233 0.35 5.24 -23.54
C LEU A 233 0.26 6.60 -22.81
N SER A 234 -0.47 7.57 -23.39
CA SER A 234 -0.68 8.85 -22.70
C SER A 234 -1.54 8.73 -21.44
N ASP A 235 -2.46 7.76 -21.40
CA ASP A 235 -3.32 7.55 -20.24
C ASP A 235 -2.61 6.80 -19.10
N VAL A 236 -1.64 5.91 -19.41
CA VAL A 236 -1.01 5.03 -18.41
C VAL A 236 0.41 5.44 -18.03
N THR A 237 1.05 6.38 -18.71
CA THR A 237 2.40 6.85 -18.38
C THR A 237 2.36 8.22 -17.70
N LEU A 238 3.00 8.32 -16.52
CA LEU A 238 2.93 9.47 -15.63
C LEU A 238 3.23 10.80 -16.35
N VAL A 239 4.35 10.86 -17.06
CA VAL A 239 4.79 12.12 -17.68
C VAL A 239 3.88 12.62 -18.80
N ASN A 240 3.10 11.73 -19.42
CA ASN A 240 2.20 12.04 -20.54
C ASN A 240 0.75 12.24 -20.07
N GLN A 241 0.40 11.87 -18.84
CA GLN A 241 -0.93 12.12 -18.29
C GLN A 241 -1.24 13.60 -18.17
N ASN A 242 -2.51 13.96 -18.37
CA ASN A 242 -3.01 15.29 -18.08
C ASN A 242 -2.94 15.57 -16.59
N TRP A 243 -2.43 16.75 -16.23
CA TRP A 243 -2.23 17.13 -14.83
C TRP A 243 -3.55 17.24 -14.07
N VAL A 244 -3.65 16.60 -12.92
CA VAL A 244 -4.91 16.53 -12.12
C VAL A 244 -5.42 17.91 -11.68
N LEU A 245 -4.53 18.87 -11.47
CA LEU A 245 -4.90 20.24 -11.04
C LEU A 245 -5.23 21.17 -12.21
N ASP A 246 -4.75 20.85 -13.42
CA ASP A 246 -5.05 21.56 -14.66
C ASP A 246 -4.98 20.58 -15.84
N PRO A 247 -6.11 19.98 -16.24
CA PRO A 247 -6.16 18.99 -17.32
C PRO A 247 -5.78 19.52 -18.72
N SER A 248 -5.55 20.81 -18.88
CA SER A 248 -5.10 21.40 -20.16
C SER A 248 -3.62 21.18 -20.44
N ILE A 249 -2.84 20.81 -19.45
CA ILE A 249 -1.38 20.56 -19.56
C ILE A 249 -1.03 19.17 -19.06
N THR A 250 0.10 18.64 -19.51
CA THR A 250 0.62 17.34 -19.07
C THR A 250 1.57 17.50 -17.87
N VAL A 251 1.82 16.38 -17.13
CA VAL A 251 2.82 16.34 -16.07
C VAL A 251 4.20 16.78 -16.59
N ARG A 252 4.57 16.38 -17.82
CA ARG A 252 5.81 16.82 -18.48
C ARG A 252 5.85 18.34 -18.65
N GLN A 253 4.76 18.98 -19.06
CA GLN A 253 4.70 20.44 -19.19
C GLN A 253 4.83 21.11 -17.83
N VAL A 254 4.14 20.60 -16.80
CA VAL A 254 4.27 21.11 -15.42
C VAL A 254 5.74 21.10 -14.96
N LEU A 255 6.48 20.01 -15.21
CA LEU A 255 7.90 19.94 -14.85
C LEU A 255 8.76 20.91 -15.63
N ASN A 256 8.54 21.03 -16.96
CA ASN A 256 9.27 21.95 -17.80
C ASN A 256 9.05 23.41 -17.37
N ASP A 257 7.80 23.78 -17.09
CA ASP A 257 7.45 25.14 -16.65
C ASP A 257 8.05 25.43 -15.26
N PHE A 258 8.01 24.46 -14.36
CA PHE A 258 8.63 24.58 -13.06
C PHE A 258 10.15 24.79 -13.18
N ASN A 259 10.84 23.98 -14.00
CA ASN A 259 12.26 24.08 -14.24
C ASN A 259 12.65 25.43 -14.84
N ASN A 260 11.92 25.92 -15.84
CA ASN A 260 12.15 27.21 -16.47
C ASN A 260 11.99 28.38 -15.50
N ASN A 261 10.91 28.35 -14.69
CA ASN A 261 10.61 29.43 -13.76
C ASN A 261 11.56 29.49 -12.58
N ASN A 262 12.03 28.33 -12.08
CA ASN A 262 12.87 28.22 -10.88
C ASN A 262 14.37 27.98 -11.21
N LYS A 263 14.74 27.89 -12.49
CA LYS A 263 16.10 27.56 -12.95
C LYS A 263 16.65 26.30 -12.30
N THR A 264 15.81 25.23 -12.28
CA THR A 264 16.12 23.91 -11.75
C THR A 264 16.20 22.88 -12.88
N ASP A 265 16.69 21.69 -12.56
CA ASP A 265 16.78 20.53 -13.46
C ASP A 265 15.97 19.34 -12.92
N LEU A 266 14.83 19.62 -12.34
CA LEU A 266 13.98 18.62 -11.68
C LEU A 266 13.52 17.53 -12.65
N LEU A 267 13.77 16.27 -12.29
CA LEU A 267 13.35 15.08 -13.04
C LEU A 267 12.67 14.09 -12.11
N ILE A 268 11.57 13.47 -12.55
CA ILE A 268 10.99 12.33 -11.86
C ILE A 268 11.83 11.10 -12.20
N THR A 269 12.32 10.39 -11.19
CA THR A 269 13.18 9.21 -11.39
C THR A 269 12.50 7.90 -11.02
N ASP A 270 11.58 7.89 -10.05
CA ASP A 270 10.81 6.70 -9.67
C ASP A 270 9.58 7.13 -8.84
N PHE A 271 8.59 6.26 -8.75
CA PHE A 271 7.48 6.38 -7.83
C PHE A 271 6.98 5.02 -7.35
N LYS A 272 6.36 5.02 -6.17
CA LYS A 272 5.67 3.84 -5.64
C LYS A 272 4.32 4.26 -5.10
N LEU A 273 3.30 3.52 -5.49
CA LEU A 273 1.92 3.72 -5.04
C LEU A 273 1.43 2.45 -4.38
N PHE A 274 0.97 2.55 -3.13
CA PHE A 274 0.25 1.48 -2.45
C PHE A 274 -1.22 1.86 -2.37
N ILE A 275 -2.05 0.99 -2.91
CA ILE A 275 -3.51 1.03 -2.77
C ILE A 275 -3.90 -0.14 -1.87
N LEU A 276 -4.61 0.15 -0.80
CA LEU A 276 -5.06 -0.86 0.14
C LEU A 276 -5.87 -1.96 -0.56
N GLY A 277 -5.50 -3.22 -0.34
CA GLY A 277 -6.21 -4.39 -0.87
C GLY A 277 -6.02 -4.63 -2.37
N GLU A 278 -5.21 -3.83 -3.06
CA GLU A 278 -4.98 -3.98 -4.50
C GLU A 278 -4.53 -5.39 -4.87
N GLY A 279 -5.22 -6.02 -5.85
CA GLY A 279 -4.91 -7.38 -6.33
C GLY A 279 -5.31 -8.51 -5.36
N ILE A 280 -6.06 -8.23 -4.30
CA ILE A 280 -6.68 -9.27 -3.47
C ILE A 280 -8.06 -9.59 -4.05
N GLU A 281 -8.26 -10.82 -4.48
CA GLU A 281 -9.56 -11.31 -4.91
C GLU A 281 -10.47 -11.49 -3.69
N ILE A 282 -11.59 -10.78 -3.69
CA ILE A 282 -12.64 -10.92 -2.69
C ILE A 282 -13.74 -11.71 -3.37
N GLU A 283 -14.00 -12.95 -2.93
CA GLU A 283 -15.22 -13.65 -3.33
C GLU A 283 -16.42 -12.86 -2.79
N GLU A 284 -17.18 -12.23 -3.68
CA GLU A 284 -18.47 -11.66 -3.32
C GLU A 284 -19.43 -12.82 -3.00
N LYS A 285 -19.47 -13.24 -1.74
CA LYS A 285 -20.52 -14.13 -1.26
C LYS A 285 -21.84 -13.38 -1.35
N SER A 286 -22.83 -13.98 -2.01
CA SER A 286 -24.16 -13.40 -2.03
C SER A 286 -24.69 -13.33 -0.59
N PHE A 287 -25.48 -12.30 -0.27
CA PHE A 287 -26.08 -12.14 1.07
C PHE A 287 -26.79 -13.41 1.57
N SER A 288 -27.37 -14.19 0.64
CA SER A 288 -28.01 -15.48 0.93
C SER A 288 -27.02 -16.56 1.39
N GLU A 289 -25.80 -16.58 0.86
CA GLU A 289 -24.74 -17.51 1.26
C GLU A 289 -24.10 -17.11 2.60
N GLU A 290 -24.01 -15.81 2.86
CA GLU A 290 -23.56 -15.29 4.16
C GLU A 290 -24.51 -15.66 5.29
N VAL A 291 -25.82 -15.49 5.08
CA VAL A 291 -26.87 -15.90 6.03
C VAL A 291 -26.87 -17.42 6.23
N ALA A 292 -26.76 -18.20 5.15
CA ALA A 292 -26.72 -19.67 5.25
C ALA A 292 -25.48 -20.17 6.03
N SER A 293 -24.32 -19.52 5.85
CA SER A 293 -23.08 -19.86 6.58
C SER A 293 -23.17 -19.51 8.08
N GLN A 294 -23.88 -18.46 8.45
CA GLN A 294 -24.10 -18.09 9.85
C GLN A 294 -25.08 -19.03 10.57
N VAL A 295 -26.11 -19.47 9.89
CA VAL A 295 -27.09 -20.42 10.45
C VAL A 295 -26.44 -21.79 10.69
N ASN A 296 -25.60 -22.28 9.79
CA ASN A 296 -24.87 -23.55 9.93
C ASN A 296 -23.77 -23.57 10.98
N ASN A 297 -23.25 -22.41 11.41
CA ASN A 297 -22.23 -22.30 12.45
C ASN A 297 -22.83 -22.15 13.87
N THR A 298 -24.17 -22.15 14.01
CA THR A 298 -24.87 -21.97 15.29
C THR A 298 -25.54 -23.27 15.78
N THR A 299 -25.38 -24.36 15.04
CA THR A 299 -25.79 -25.72 15.40
C THR A 299 -24.58 -26.57 15.74
#